data_119064ca2af80fa525bc72b6c0f676ba
#
_entry.id   119064ca2af80fa525bc72b6c0f676ba
#
_cell.length_a   1.000
_cell.length_b   1.000
_cell.length_c   1.000
_cell.angle_alpha   90.00
_cell.angle_beta   90.00
_cell.angle_gamma   90.00
#
_symmetry.space_group_name_H-M   'P 1'
#
loop_
_entity.id
_entity.type
_entity.pdbx_description
1 polymer ?
#
loop_
_entity_poly.entity_id
_entity_poly.type
_entity_poly.pdbx_seq_one_letter_code
_entity_poly.pdbx_strand_id
1 'polypeptide(L)'
;MAFATAMPRTLFISDLHLSAQRPELVAAFHEFVRGPARGASALYVLGDLFDLWLGDDQLRDPLAAGVANALAELARSGTAVYLQRGNRDFLLGERFAKASGATLLPDAVVHDLHGTRTLIMHGDQLCTDDVGYQRFRAWWQDPVHRRRFLALPFFIRRGIGAALSAGSRRAIENKPEAIMDVNADAVASALRERGVSRLIHGHTHRPAHHAHDIDGRVCERQVLADWYRKASYLEVSEKGMTARA
;
A
#
# COMPACT_ATOMS: atom_id res chain seq x y z
N MET A 1 2.70 -20.12 35.82
CA MET A 1 2.96 -18.78 35.25
C MET A 1 2.06 -18.63 34.04
N ALA A 2 1.07 -17.76 34.10
CA ALA A 2 0.19 -17.48 32.96
C ALA A 2 1.01 -16.65 31.96
N PHE A 3 1.27 -17.20 30.77
CA PHE A 3 1.79 -16.41 29.65
C PHE A 3 0.75 -15.34 29.35
N ALA A 4 1.10 -14.07 29.57
CA ALA A 4 0.30 -12.97 29.09
C ALA A 4 0.25 -13.12 27.54
N THR A 5 -0.88 -13.61 27.03
CA THR A 5 -1.13 -13.63 25.60
C THR A 5 -1.08 -12.18 25.12
N ALA A 6 -0.07 -11.87 24.30
CA ALA A 6 0.04 -10.55 23.69
C ALA A 6 -1.28 -10.26 22.98
N MET A 7 -1.86 -9.07 23.24
CA MET A 7 -3.13 -8.69 22.60
C MET A 7 -2.97 -8.72 21.07
N PRO A 8 -3.97 -9.22 20.34
CA PRO A 8 -3.93 -9.25 18.88
C PRO A 8 -3.67 -7.84 18.35
N ARG A 9 -2.72 -7.72 17.44
CA ARG A 9 -2.39 -6.44 16.81
C ARG A 9 -2.28 -6.61 15.29
N THR A 10 -2.77 -5.63 14.57
CA THR A 10 -2.73 -5.56 13.11
C THR A 10 -1.82 -4.40 12.70
N LEU A 11 -0.91 -4.65 11.79
CA LEU A 11 0.06 -3.65 11.34
C LEU A 11 -0.23 -3.22 9.90
N PHE A 12 0.02 -1.94 9.63
CA PHE A 12 -0.14 -1.34 8.30
C PHE A 12 1.13 -0.59 7.92
N ILE A 13 1.59 -0.81 6.69
CA ILE A 13 2.68 -0.08 6.04
C ILE A 13 2.26 0.29 4.62
N SER A 14 2.84 1.35 4.06
CA SER A 14 2.57 1.83 2.70
C SER A 14 3.76 2.65 2.20
N ASP A 15 3.85 2.82 0.89
CA ASP A 15 4.76 3.79 0.26
C ASP A 15 6.23 3.57 0.63
N LEU A 16 6.68 2.31 0.55
CA LEU A 16 8.05 1.91 0.87
C LEU A 16 9.02 2.23 -0.27
N HIS A 17 8.56 2.14 -1.52
CA HIS A 17 9.33 2.39 -2.74
C HIS A 17 10.69 1.68 -2.76
N LEU A 18 10.69 0.39 -2.40
CA LEU A 18 11.90 -0.42 -2.35
C LEU A 18 12.56 -0.51 -3.73
N SER A 19 13.85 -0.21 -3.75
CA SER A 19 14.65 -0.22 -4.97
C SER A 19 16.12 -0.46 -4.66
N ALA A 20 16.89 -0.91 -5.66
CA ALA A 20 18.34 -1.13 -5.50
C ALA A 20 19.13 0.16 -5.25
N GLN A 21 18.55 1.33 -5.59
CA GLN A 21 19.15 2.65 -5.34
C GLN A 21 19.00 3.09 -3.88
N ARG A 22 18.17 2.39 -3.10
CA ARG A 22 17.89 2.73 -1.70
C ARG A 22 18.04 1.50 -0.79
N PRO A 23 19.27 0.96 -0.69
CA PRO A 23 19.55 -0.26 0.09
C PRO A 23 19.22 -0.10 1.58
N GLU A 24 19.26 1.13 2.11
CA GLU A 24 18.89 1.44 3.49
C GLU A 24 17.42 1.15 3.77
N LEU A 25 16.52 1.42 2.81
CA LEU A 25 15.10 1.09 2.97
C LEU A 25 14.85 -0.42 2.88
N VAL A 26 15.60 -1.10 2.01
CA VAL A 26 15.53 -2.55 1.89
C VAL A 26 15.98 -3.21 3.21
N ALA A 27 17.06 -2.72 3.82
CA ALA A 27 17.53 -3.18 5.13
C ALA A 27 16.48 -2.93 6.21
N ALA A 28 15.92 -1.71 6.28
CA ALA A 28 14.88 -1.33 7.23
C ALA A 28 13.62 -2.20 7.07
N PHE A 29 13.23 -2.54 5.85
CA PHE A 29 12.13 -3.46 5.59
C PHE A 29 12.41 -4.86 6.15
N HIS A 30 13.61 -5.39 5.94
CA HIS A 30 13.99 -6.69 6.49
C HIS A 30 14.03 -6.68 8.02
N GLU A 31 14.50 -5.59 8.64
CA GLU A 31 14.47 -5.43 10.10
C GLU A 31 13.05 -5.38 10.63
N PHE A 32 12.16 -4.60 10.00
CA PHE A 32 10.74 -4.52 10.35
C PHE A 32 10.06 -5.89 10.28
N VAL A 33 10.26 -6.63 9.19
CA VAL A 33 9.63 -7.94 8.99
C VAL A 33 10.14 -8.98 9.99
N ARG A 34 11.44 -8.94 10.35
CA ARG A 34 12.04 -9.87 11.33
C ARG A 34 11.73 -9.50 12.77
N GLY A 35 11.48 -8.22 13.05
CA GLY A 35 11.24 -7.67 14.39
C GLY A 35 9.77 -7.30 14.61
N PRO A 36 9.38 -6.03 14.40
CA PRO A 36 8.04 -5.53 14.76
C PRO A 36 6.88 -6.31 14.17
N ALA A 37 7.00 -6.80 12.93
CA ALA A 37 5.92 -7.51 12.25
C ALA A 37 5.69 -8.93 12.80
N ARG A 38 6.71 -9.54 13.41
CA ARG A 38 6.55 -10.87 14.00
C ARG A 38 5.60 -10.86 15.20
N GLY A 39 4.73 -11.87 15.26
CA GLY A 39 3.73 -11.99 16.31
C GLY A 39 2.55 -11.01 16.16
N ALA A 40 2.48 -10.23 15.09
CA ALA A 40 1.25 -9.55 14.70
C ALA A 40 0.24 -10.57 14.16
N SER A 41 -1.05 -10.31 14.35
CA SER A 41 -2.11 -11.13 13.74
C SER A 41 -2.13 -10.97 12.23
N ALA A 42 -1.87 -9.74 11.75
CA ALA A 42 -1.81 -9.44 10.33
C ALA A 42 -0.87 -8.27 10.03
N LEU A 43 -0.28 -8.30 8.83
CA LEU A 43 0.41 -7.20 8.20
C LEU A 43 -0.31 -6.84 6.89
N TYR A 44 -0.68 -5.58 6.74
CA TYR A 44 -1.22 -4.99 5.51
C TYR A 44 -0.16 -4.11 4.86
N VAL A 45 0.16 -4.37 3.60
CA VAL A 45 1.01 -3.52 2.75
C VAL A 45 0.09 -2.83 1.75
N LEU A 46 -0.15 -1.55 1.94
CA LEU A 46 -1.15 -0.80 1.19
C LEU A 46 -0.60 -0.12 -0.06
N GLY A 47 0.11 -0.87 -0.90
CA GLY A 47 0.63 -0.40 -2.18
C GLY A 47 1.98 0.31 -2.08
N ASP A 48 2.56 0.54 -3.24
CA ASP A 48 3.86 1.16 -3.43
C ASP A 48 4.96 0.50 -2.58
N LEU A 49 4.91 -0.85 -2.52
CA LEU A 49 5.97 -1.67 -1.92
C LEU A 49 7.28 -1.50 -2.70
N PHE A 50 7.21 -1.46 -4.03
CA PHE A 50 8.35 -1.21 -4.92
C PHE A 50 8.24 0.15 -5.60
N ASP A 51 9.39 0.78 -5.87
CA ASP A 51 9.45 2.04 -6.63
C ASP A 51 8.92 1.88 -8.06
N LEU A 52 9.08 0.70 -8.64
CA LEU A 52 8.53 0.33 -9.94
C LEU A 52 8.37 -1.18 -10.06
N TRP A 53 7.15 -1.62 -10.42
CA TRP A 53 6.85 -3.01 -10.72
C TRP A 53 6.26 -3.15 -12.11
N LEU A 54 6.93 -3.94 -12.96
CA LEU A 54 6.57 -4.09 -14.38
C LEU A 54 6.02 -5.48 -14.72
N GLY A 55 5.77 -6.29 -13.69
CA GLY A 55 5.23 -7.64 -13.78
C GLY A 55 6.02 -8.65 -12.97
N ASP A 56 5.40 -9.79 -12.69
CA ASP A 56 5.91 -10.80 -11.74
C ASP A 56 7.16 -11.56 -12.23
N ASP A 57 7.61 -11.36 -13.45
CA ASP A 57 8.92 -11.83 -13.91
C ASP A 57 10.08 -11.03 -13.27
N GLN A 58 9.81 -9.89 -12.62
CA GLN A 58 10.76 -9.22 -11.72
C GLN A 58 11.14 -10.05 -10.48
N LEU A 59 10.43 -11.11 -10.14
CA LEU A 59 10.86 -12.07 -9.12
C LEU A 59 12.22 -12.73 -9.41
N ARG A 60 12.75 -12.59 -10.63
CA ARG A 60 14.12 -12.99 -10.98
C ARG A 60 15.17 -12.02 -10.43
N ASP A 61 14.77 -10.80 -10.08
CA ASP A 61 15.64 -9.80 -9.45
C ASP A 61 15.90 -10.20 -7.99
N PRO A 62 17.16 -10.21 -7.52
CA PRO A 62 17.51 -10.59 -6.15
C PRO A 62 16.80 -9.77 -5.09
N LEU A 63 16.58 -8.46 -5.31
CA LEU A 63 15.84 -7.61 -4.38
C LEU A 63 14.40 -8.07 -4.26
N ALA A 64 13.70 -8.22 -5.40
CA ALA A 64 12.30 -8.65 -5.42
C ALA A 64 12.12 -10.04 -4.80
N ALA A 65 13.02 -10.98 -5.12
CA ALA A 65 13.04 -12.31 -4.51
C ALA A 65 13.30 -12.25 -3.00
N GLY A 66 14.23 -11.40 -2.55
CA GLY A 66 14.54 -11.19 -1.13
C GLY A 66 13.33 -10.65 -0.35
N VAL A 67 12.61 -9.65 -0.90
CA VAL A 67 11.39 -9.09 -0.31
C VAL A 67 10.29 -10.17 -0.24
N ALA A 68 10.05 -10.91 -1.34
CA ALA A 68 9.06 -11.98 -1.35
C ALA A 68 9.38 -13.07 -0.31
N ASN A 69 10.65 -13.49 -0.21
CA ASN A 69 11.07 -14.48 0.77
C ASN A 69 10.88 -14.01 2.21
N ALA A 70 11.20 -12.74 2.52
CA ALA A 70 11.01 -12.18 3.85
C ALA A 70 9.52 -12.19 4.26
N LEU A 71 8.63 -11.79 3.36
CA LEU A 71 7.18 -11.87 3.60
C LEU A 71 6.69 -13.31 3.75
N ALA A 72 7.22 -14.24 2.94
CA ALA A 72 6.87 -15.66 3.05
C ALA A 72 7.34 -16.26 4.40
N GLU A 73 8.49 -15.85 4.91
CA GLU A 73 8.95 -16.23 6.25
C GLU A 73 8.03 -15.68 7.35
N LEU A 74 7.60 -14.43 7.21
CA LEU A 74 6.63 -13.82 8.12
C LEU A 74 5.30 -14.57 8.10
N ALA A 75 4.77 -14.87 6.92
CA ALA A 75 3.52 -15.62 6.77
C ALA A 75 3.62 -17.02 7.42
N ARG A 76 4.74 -17.72 7.20
CA ARG A 76 5.00 -19.04 7.82
C ARG A 76 5.16 -18.96 9.33
N SER A 77 5.52 -17.80 9.88
CA SER A 77 5.59 -17.58 11.33
C SER A 77 4.23 -17.31 11.99
N GLY A 78 3.13 -17.28 11.22
CA GLY A 78 1.77 -17.14 11.71
C GLY A 78 1.17 -15.74 11.56
N THR A 79 1.89 -14.77 10.98
CA THR A 79 1.34 -13.45 10.65
C THR A 79 0.66 -13.51 9.28
N ALA A 80 -0.65 -13.22 9.20
CA ALA A 80 -1.34 -13.10 7.91
C ALA A 80 -0.79 -11.90 7.14
N VAL A 81 -0.41 -12.07 5.87
CA VAL A 81 0.13 -10.99 5.04
C VAL A 81 -0.86 -10.64 3.94
N TYR A 82 -1.23 -9.38 3.86
CA TYR A 82 -2.12 -8.82 2.85
C TYR A 82 -1.40 -7.76 2.04
N LEU A 83 -1.57 -7.81 0.71
CA LEU A 83 -0.99 -6.85 -0.22
C LEU A 83 -2.07 -6.14 -1.00
N GLN A 84 -1.99 -4.83 -1.12
CA GLN A 84 -2.71 -4.05 -2.12
C GLN A 84 -1.71 -3.51 -3.15
N ARG A 85 -2.21 -3.20 -4.33
CA ARG A 85 -1.45 -2.51 -5.36
C ARG A 85 -1.49 -1.01 -5.12
N GLY A 86 -0.35 -0.35 -5.33
CA GLY A 86 -0.29 1.11 -5.44
C GLY A 86 -0.10 1.57 -6.88
N ASN A 87 0.19 2.83 -7.07
CA ASN A 87 0.39 3.42 -8.39
C ASN A 87 1.80 3.15 -8.97
N ARG A 88 2.75 2.68 -8.17
CA ARG A 88 4.08 2.26 -8.63
C ARG A 88 4.17 0.77 -8.93
N ASP A 89 3.33 -0.01 -8.28
CA ASP A 89 3.34 -1.46 -8.38
C ASP A 89 1.98 -2.08 -8.76
N PHE A 90 1.16 -1.35 -9.52
CA PHE A 90 -0.17 -1.77 -9.99
C PHE A 90 -0.17 -3.07 -10.83
N LEU A 91 0.99 -3.49 -11.35
CA LEU A 91 1.19 -4.75 -12.07
C LEU A 91 1.62 -5.91 -11.16
N LEU A 92 1.70 -5.69 -9.85
CA LEU A 92 1.95 -6.75 -8.87
C LEU A 92 0.83 -7.79 -8.97
N GLY A 93 1.21 -9.05 -9.17
CA GLY A 93 0.29 -10.12 -9.55
C GLY A 93 0.33 -11.32 -8.63
N GLU A 94 -0.41 -12.35 -9.03
CA GLU A 94 -0.60 -13.58 -8.26
C GLU A 94 0.70 -14.38 -8.03
N ARG A 95 1.67 -14.27 -8.96
CA ARG A 95 2.96 -14.99 -8.78
C ARG A 95 3.77 -14.38 -7.65
N PHE A 96 3.76 -13.04 -7.51
CA PHE A 96 4.39 -12.38 -6.36
C PHE A 96 3.64 -12.71 -5.07
N ALA A 97 2.31 -12.61 -5.07
CA ALA A 97 1.48 -12.94 -3.91
C ALA A 97 1.75 -14.38 -3.43
N LYS A 98 1.77 -15.35 -4.34
CA LYS A 98 2.09 -16.75 -4.03
C LYS A 98 3.53 -16.91 -3.51
N ALA A 99 4.51 -16.24 -4.12
CA ALA A 99 5.90 -16.33 -3.69
C ALA A 99 6.13 -15.73 -2.30
N SER A 100 5.40 -14.67 -1.95
CA SER A 100 5.44 -14.01 -0.66
C SER A 100 4.53 -14.61 0.41
N GLY A 101 3.72 -15.64 0.07
CA GLY A 101 2.72 -16.20 0.98
C GLY A 101 1.61 -15.21 1.36
N ALA A 102 1.45 -14.14 0.60
CA ALA A 102 0.50 -13.09 0.88
C ALA A 102 -0.82 -13.28 0.10
N THR A 103 -1.88 -12.68 0.62
CA THR A 103 -3.16 -12.54 -0.06
C THR A 103 -3.21 -11.19 -0.76
N LEU A 104 -3.41 -11.20 -2.09
CA LEU A 104 -3.59 -9.97 -2.87
C LEU A 104 -5.03 -9.49 -2.74
N LEU A 105 -5.19 -8.29 -2.17
CA LEU A 105 -6.48 -7.67 -1.95
C LEU A 105 -6.94 -6.85 -3.16
N PRO A 106 -8.26 -6.63 -3.31
CA PRO A 106 -8.80 -5.60 -4.20
C PRO A 106 -8.30 -4.20 -3.84
N ASP A 107 -8.44 -3.25 -4.77
CA ASP A 107 -8.02 -1.85 -4.59
C ASP A 107 -8.70 -1.15 -3.39
N ALA A 108 -9.87 -1.62 -2.99
CA ALA A 108 -10.59 -1.16 -1.79
C ALA A 108 -11.32 -2.35 -1.16
N VAL A 109 -11.13 -2.54 0.13
CA VAL A 109 -11.73 -3.63 0.90
C VAL A 109 -12.16 -3.14 2.28
N VAL A 110 -13.24 -3.72 2.80
CA VAL A 110 -13.68 -3.48 4.19
C VAL A 110 -13.34 -4.70 5.02
N HIS A 111 -12.49 -4.52 6.03
CA HIS A 111 -12.21 -5.55 7.02
C HIS A 111 -12.65 -5.08 8.41
N ASP A 112 -13.00 -6.02 9.25
CA ASP A 112 -13.18 -5.75 10.68
C ASP A 112 -11.80 -5.73 11.35
N LEU A 113 -11.46 -4.60 11.93
CA LEU A 113 -10.23 -4.41 12.69
C LEU A 113 -10.59 -4.21 14.16
N HIS A 114 -10.49 -5.28 14.94
CA HIS A 114 -10.78 -5.25 16.37
C HIS A 114 -12.17 -4.66 16.70
N GLY A 115 -13.21 -5.13 15.99
CA GLY A 115 -14.60 -4.70 16.18
C GLY A 115 -14.99 -3.41 15.43
N THR A 116 -14.07 -2.82 14.65
CA THR A 116 -14.36 -1.64 13.82
C THR A 116 -14.23 -1.96 12.34
N ARG A 117 -15.36 -1.90 11.61
CA ARG A 117 -15.37 -2.04 10.16
C ARG A 117 -14.61 -0.88 9.53
N THR A 118 -13.51 -1.19 8.86
CA THR A 118 -12.54 -0.23 8.33
C THR A 118 -12.38 -0.42 6.83
N LEU A 119 -12.51 0.66 6.06
CA LEU A 119 -12.15 0.71 4.66
C LEU A 119 -10.64 0.81 4.54
N ILE A 120 -10.05 -0.06 3.73
CA ILE A 120 -8.61 -0.17 3.52
C ILE A 120 -8.36 -0.01 2.03
N MET A 121 -7.48 0.91 1.65
CA MET A 121 -7.09 1.14 0.25
C MET A 121 -5.71 1.80 0.17
N HIS A 122 -5.09 1.79 -1.02
CA HIS A 122 -3.87 2.56 -1.22
C HIS A 122 -4.14 4.07 -1.08
N GLY A 123 -5.17 4.60 -1.73
CA GLY A 123 -5.62 5.99 -1.57
C GLY A 123 -5.56 6.83 -2.85
N ASP A 124 -4.85 6.40 -3.86
CA ASP A 124 -4.66 7.10 -5.13
C ASP A 124 -5.98 7.38 -5.89
N GLN A 125 -6.97 6.53 -5.71
CA GLN A 125 -8.31 6.70 -6.29
C GLN A 125 -9.11 7.85 -5.64
N LEU A 126 -8.69 8.34 -4.48
CA LEU A 126 -9.33 9.47 -3.78
C LEU A 126 -8.82 10.83 -4.26
N CYS A 127 -7.70 10.86 -5.01
CA CYS A 127 -7.14 12.08 -5.59
C CYS A 127 -7.87 12.44 -6.89
N THR A 128 -9.19 12.70 -6.81
CA THR A 128 -10.07 12.89 -7.97
C THR A 128 -9.83 14.20 -8.71
N ASP A 129 -9.21 15.17 -8.06
CA ASP A 129 -8.87 16.47 -8.66
C ASP A 129 -7.72 16.35 -9.66
N ASP A 130 -6.88 15.32 -9.57
CA ASP A 130 -5.89 14.98 -10.59
C ASP A 130 -6.52 14.15 -11.73
N VAL A 131 -7.32 14.80 -12.55
CA VAL A 131 -8.04 14.18 -13.67
C VAL A 131 -7.08 13.45 -14.63
N GLY A 132 -5.88 14.00 -14.84
CA GLY A 132 -4.85 13.39 -15.69
C GLY A 132 -4.37 12.05 -15.13
N TYR A 133 -4.10 12.01 -13.84
CA TYR A 133 -3.74 10.80 -13.14
C TYR A 133 -4.90 9.78 -13.14
N GLN A 134 -6.14 10.19 -12.86
CA GLN A 134 -7.28 9.28 -12.84
C GLN A 134 -7.52 8.61 -14.20
N ARG A 135 -7.33 9.33 -15.32
CA ARG A 135 -7.39 8.75 -16.68
C ARG A 135 -6.27 7.72 -16.91
N PHE A 136 -5.05 8.04 -16.48
CA PHE A 136 -3.91 7.11 -16.52
C PHE A 136 -4.19 5.86 -15.69
N ARG A 137 -4.68 6.03 -14.47
CA ARG A 137 -5.07 4.94 -13.57
C ARG A 137 -6.11 4.02 -14.22
N ALA A 138 -7.21 4.60 -14.74
CA ALA A 138 -8.28 3.86 -15.39
C ALA A 138 -7.78 3.05 -16.59
N TRP A 139 -6.87 3.62 -17.40
CA TRP A 139 -6.26 2.93 -18.52
C TRP A 139 -5.45 1.70 -18.10
N TRP A 140 -4.67 1.82 -17.02
CA TRP A 140 -3.85 0.72 -16.50
C TRP A 140 -4.65 -0.33 -15.73
N GLN A 141 -5.82 0.02 -15.21
CA GLN A 141 -6.72 -0.93 -14.56
C GLN A 141 -7.50 -1.79 -15.55
N ASP A 142 -7.60 -1.37 -16.82
CA ASP A 142 -8.23 -2.18 -17.86
C ASP A 142 -7.46 -3.51 -18.05
N PRO A 143 -8.15 -4.66 -17.86
CA PRO A 143 -7.52 -5.98 -17.98
C PRO A 143 -6.90 -6.25 -19.36
N VAL A 144 -7.45 -5.64 -20.43
CA VAL A 144 -6.96 -5.80 -21.80
C VAL A 144 -5.62 -5.08 -21.95
N HIS A 145 -5.53 -3.83 -21.47
CA HIS A 145 -4.30 -3.05 -21.52
C HIS A 145 -3.20 -3.72 -20.67
N ARG A 146 -3.52 -4.14 -19.45
CA ARG A 146 -2.60 -4.87 -18.58
C ARG A 146 -2.06 -6.14 -19.24
N ARG A 147 -2.95 -6.96 -19.80
CA ARG A 147 -2.55 -8.20 -20.47
C ARG A 147 -1.65 -7.94 -21.68
N ARG A 148 -1.98 -6.94 -22.51
CA ARG A 148 -1.17 -6.55 -23.68
C ARG A 148 0.21 -6.08 -23.24
N PHE A 149 0.30 -5.24 -22.22
CA PHE A 149 1.57 -4.76 -21.69
C PHE A 149 2.41 -5.92 -21.12
N LEU A 150 1.82 -6.80 -20.31
CA LEU A 150 2.52 -7.94 -19.72
C LEU A 150 2.96 -8.99 -20.75
N ALA A 151 2.35 -9.02 -21.94
CA ALA A 151 2.78 -9.88 -23.04
C ALA A 151 4.06 -9.36 -23.74
N LEU A 152 4.44 -8.11 -23.52
CA LEU A 152 5.70 -7.57 -24.07
C LEU A 152 6.91 -8.20 -23.36
N PRO A 153 8.05 -8.38 -24.06
CA PRO A 153 9.30 -8.78 -23.43
C PRO A 153 9.70 -7.83 -22.30
N PHE A 154 10.30 -8.36 -21.25
CA PHE A 154 10.60 -7.59 -20.03
C PHE A 154 11.49 -6.35 -20.31
N PHE A 155 12.48 -6.46 -21.21
CA PHE A 155 13.36 -5.34 -21.55
C PHE A 155 12.59 -4.17 -22.21
N ILE A 156 11.54 -4.45 -22.99
CA ILE A 156 10.67 -3.42 -23.58
C ILE A 156 9.87 -2.74 -22.47
N ARG A 157 9.25 -3.54 -21.57
CA ARG A 157 8.50 -3.00 -20.44
C ARG A 157 9.37 -2.14 -19.54
N ARG A 158 10.64 -2.52 -19.34
CA ARG A 158 11.62 -1.74 -18.58
C ARG A 158 11.89 -0.38 -19.22
N GLY A 159 12.04 -0.33 -20.53
CA GLY A 159 12.20 0.94 -21.27
C GLY A 159 10.97 1.84 -21.13
N ILE A 160 9.77 1.30 -21.32
CA ILE A 160 8.51 2.03 -21.15
C ILE A 160 8.36 2.51 -19.69
N GLY A 161 8.61 1.65 -18.71
CA GLY A 161 8.53 2.00 -17.29
C GLY A 161 9.49 3.13 -16.90
N ALA A 162 10.73 3.11 -17.41
CA ALA A 162 11.69 4.18 -17.18
C ALA A 162 11.21 5.52 -17.76
N ALA A 163 10.65 5.51 -18.98
CA ALA A 163 10.08 6.70 -19.61
C ALA A 163 8.88 7.24 -18.85
N LEU A 164 7.97 6.37 -18.43
CA LEU A 164 6.79 6.75 -17.61
C LEU A 164 7.21 7.32 -16.25
N SER A 165 8.19 6.72 -15.58
CA SER A 165 8.71 7.22 -14.29
C SER A 165 9.36 8.59 -14.43
N ALA A 166 10.12 8.83 -15.51
CA ALA A 166 10.70 10.15 -15.79
C ALA A 166 9.62 11.19 -16.10
N GLY A 167 8.60 10.82 -16.88
CA GLY A 167 7.45 11.68 -17.16
C GLY A 167 6.62 12.02 -15.90
N SER A 168 6.40 11.04 -15.05
CA SER A 168 5.68 11.21 -13.77
C SER A 168 6.43 12.18 -12.84
N ARG A 169 7.75 12.04 -12.68
CA ARG A 169 8.55 12.98 -11.86
C ARG A 169 8.40 14.42 -12.33
N ARG A 170 8.56 14.67 -13.65
CA ARG A 170 8.38 16.00 -14.24
C ARG A 170 6.96 16.54 -14.07
N ALA A 171 5.94 15.67 -14.18
CA ALA A 171 4.56 16.07 -13.99
C ALA A 171 4.30 16.46 -12.54
N ILE A 172 4.83 15.73 -11.56
CA ILE A 172 4.68 16.02 -10.12
C ILE A 172 5.33 17.36 -9.77
N GLU A 173 6.53 17.65 -10.27
CA GLU A 173 7.24 18.93 -10.03
C GLU A 173 6.43 20.16 -10.44
N ASN A 174 5.53 20.02 -11.42
CA ASN A 174 4.72 21.12 -11.96
C ASN A 174 3.26 21.12 -11.46
N LYS A 175 2.88 20.15 -10.60
CA LYS A 175 1.50 20.07 -10.09
C LYS A 175 1.33 20.83 -8.78
N PRO A 176 0.22 21.57 -8.62
CA PRO A 176 -0.15 22.12 -7.31
C PRO A 176 -0.31 21.01 -6.28
N GLU A 177 0.23 21.21 -5.09
CA GLU A 177 0.14 20.22 -4.01
C GLU A 177 -1.31 19.87 -3.64
N ALA A 178 -2.23 20.82 -3.78
CA ALA A 178 -3.64 20.63 -3.44
C ALA A 178 -4.33 19.54 -4.26
N ILE A 179 -4.00 19.41 -5.56
CA ILE A 179 -4.63 18.38 -6.42
C ILE A 179 -4.00 16.99 -6.25
N MET A 180 -2.85 16.90 -5.56
CA MET A 180 -2.19 15.64 -5.23
C MET A 180 -2.67 15.05 -3.91
N ASP A 181 -3.49 15.76 -3.15
CA ASP A 181 -4.14 15.25 -1.94
C ASP A 181 -5.49 14.59 -2.26
N VAL A 182 -6.04 13.87 -1.30
CA VAL A 182 -7.36 13.28 -1.46
C VAL A 182 -8.44 14.34 -1.47
N ASN A 183 -9.41 14.20 -2.36
CA ASN A 183 -10.59 15.06 -2.40
C ASN A 183 -11.55 14.71 -1.25
N ALA A 184 -12.05 15.69 -0.52
CA ALA A 184 -12.90 15.48 0.65
C ALA A 184 -14.22 14.81 0.31
N ASP A 185 -14.83 15.15 -0.84
CA ASP A 185 -16.08 14.54 -1.29
C ASP A 185 -15.87 13.09 -1.73
N ALA A 186 -14.72 12.77 -2.32
CA ALA A 186 -14.35 11.40 -2.67
C ALA A 186 -14.18 10.53 -1.41
N VAL A 187 -13.56 11.08 -0.35
CA VAL A 187 -13.45 10.40 0.95
C VAL A 187 -14.83 10.15 1.55
N ALA A 188 -15.69 11.19 1.57
CA ALA A 188 -17.04 11.07 2.12
C ALA A 188 -17.87 10.04 1.35
N SER A 189 -17.81 10.05 0.01
CA SER A 189 -18.50 9.10 -0.84
C SER A 189 -18.02 7.65 -0.59
N ALA A 190 -16.70 7.44 -0.52
CA ALA A 190 -16.13 6.13 -0.27
C ALA A 190 -16.58 5.54 1.08
N LEU A 191 -16.64 6.35 2.13
CA LEU A 191 -17.10 5.94 3.45
C LEU A 191 -18.62 5.63 3.46
N ARG A 192 -19.44 6.48 2.79
CA ARG A 192 -20.89 6.26 2.65
C ARG A 192 -21.22 4.98 1.91
N GLU A 193 -20.64 4.80 0.72
CA GLU A 193 -20.91 3.64 -0.13
C GLU A 193 -20.59 2.31 0.55
N ARG A 194 -19.57 2.30 1.40
CA ARG A 194 -19.18 1.09 2.14
C ARG A 194 -19.86 0.97 3.51
N GLY A 195 -20.57 2.00 3.95
CA GLY A 195 -21.27 2.02 5.25
C GLY A 195 -20.31 1.87 6.43
N VAL A 196 -19.15 2.53 6.35
CA VAL A 196 -18.11 2.46 7.40
C VAL A 196 -17.76 3.85 7.91
N SER A 197 -17.17 3.92 9.10
CA SER A 197 -16.75 5.18 9.73
C SER A 197 -15.23 5.33 9.84
N ARG A 198 -14.46 4.36 9.34
CA ARG A 198 -13.00 4.43 9.38
C ARG A 198 -12.40 4.10 8.02
N LEU A 199 -11.37 4.88 7.64
CA LEU A 199 -10.55 4.69 6.45
C LEU A 199 -9.08 4.68 6.84
N ILE A 200 -8.32 3.70 6.33
CA ILE A 200 -6.85 3.67 6.41
C ILE A 200 -6.30 3.64 4.98
N HIS A 201 -5.39 4.57 4.67
CA HIS A 201 -4.76 4.65 3.36
C HIS A 201 -3.35 5.25 3.41
N GLY A 202 -2.58 5.12 2.32
CA GLY A 202 -1.27 5.73 2.08
C GLY A 202 -1.30 6.80 1.00
N HIS A 203 -0.40 6.68 0.02
CA HIS A 203 -0.30 7.41 -1.24
C HIS A 203 0.09 8.89 -1.14
N THR A 204 -0.53 9.67 -0.26
CA THR A 204 -0.31 11.13 -0.20
C THR A 204 0.98 11.53 0.50
N HIS A 205 1.64 10.60 1.19
CA HIS A 205 2.86 10.85 1.99
C HIS A 205 2.69 11.97 3.04
N ARG A 206 1.44 12.17 3.52
CA ARG A 206 1.07 13.20 4.52
C ARG A 206 0.46 12.52 5.73
N PRO A 207 1.29 11.84 6.56
CA PRO A 207 0.78 11.06 7.69
C PRO A 207 0.01 11.95 8.65
N ALA A 208 -1.26 11.62 8.87
CA ALA A 208 -2.15 12.37 9.75
C ALA A 208 -3.37 11.52 10.13
N HIS A 209 -4.00 11.90 11.23
CA HIS A 209 -5.32 11.45 11.61
C HIS A 209 -6.31 12.60 11.41
N HIS A 210 -7.38 12.34 10.66
CA HIS A 210 -8.42 13.33 10.37
C HIS A 210 -9.76 12.82 10.88
N ALA A 211 -10.54 13.72 11.47
CA ALA A 211 -11.94 13.52 11.77
C ALA A 211 -12.80 14.25 10.74
N HIS A 212 -13.81 13.57 10.22
CA HIS A 212 -14.76 14.10 9.26
C HIS A 212 -16.17 13.95 9.82
N ASP A 213 -16.97 15.00 9.74
CA ASP A 213 -18.42 14.86 9.93
C ASP A 213 -19.04 14.49 8.58
N ILE A 214 -19.63 13.31 8.52
CA ILE A 214 -20.30 12.81 7.32
C ILE A 214 -21.71 12.43 7.72
N ASP A 215 -22.67 13.25 7.32
CA ASP A 215 -24.10 13.08 7.60
C ASP A 215 -24.41 12.96 9.12
N GLY A 216 -23.74 13.79 9.94
CA GLY A 216 -23.88 13.79 11.39
C GLY A 216 -23.15 12.63 12.11
N ARG A 217 -22.30 11.87 11.38
CA ARG A 217 -21.47 10.79 11.94
C ARG A 217 -20.01 11.20 11.90
N VAL A 218 -19.33 11.06 13.03
CA VAL A 218 -17.88 11.24 13.08
C VAL A 218 -17.22 10.04 12.41
N CYS A 219 -16.47 10.30 11.34
CA CYS A 219 -15.69 9.33 10.60
C CYS A 219 -14.20 9.65 10.72
N GLU A 220 -13.37 8.61 10.79
CA GLU A 220 -11.92 8.73 10.96
C GLU A 220 -11.20 8.38 9.65
N ARG A 221 -10.20 9.17 9.29
CA ARG A 221 -9.29 8.87 8.18
C ARG A 221 -7.86 8.88 8.71
N GLN A 222 -7.19 7.75 8.63
CA GLN A 222 -5.79 7.58 8.98
C GLN A 222 -4.96 7.49 7.72
N VAL A 223 -4.02 8.42 7.56
CA VAL A 223 -3.03 8.43 6.48
C VAL A 223 -1.75 7.81 7.01
N LEU A 224 -1.21 6.82 6.30
CA LEU A 224 0.06 6.18 6.62
C LEU A 224 1.23 7.06 6.19
N ALA A 225 2.33 6.95 6.91
CA ALA A 225 3.58 7.58 6.52
C ALA A 225 4.29 6.78 5.43
N ASP A 226 4.99 7.47 4.54
CA ASP A 226 6.00 6.89 3.67
C ASP A 226 7.27 6.48 4.46
N TRP A 227 8.17 5.76 3.78
CA TRP A 227 9.44 5.31 4.37
C TRP A 227 10.66 6.13 3.94
N TYR A 228 10.45 7.28 3.30
CA TYR A 228 11.58 8.07 2.77
C TYR A 228 12.57 8.54 3.82
N ARG A 229 12.12 8.80 5.04
CA ARG A 229 12.98 9.30 6.14
C ARG A 229 13.24 8.25 7.21
N LYS A 230 12.24 7.44 7.54
CA LYS A 230 12.29 6.46 8.61
C LYS A 230 11.25 5.37 8.37
N ALA A 231 11.61 4.13 8.67
CA ALA A 231 10.64 3.04 8.70
C ALA A 231 9.54 3.38 9.72
N SER A 232 8.30 3.36 9.29
CA SER A 232 7.14 3.66 10.11
C SER A 232 5.97 2.74 9.78
N TYR A 233 5.15 2.47 10.77
CA TYR A 233 3.97 1.63 10.62
C TYR A 233 2.85 2.09 11.54
N LEU A 234 1.62 1.77 11.17
CA LEU A 234 0.46 1.93 12.03
C LEU A 234 0.16 0.60 12.72
N GLU A 235 0.06 0.62 14.04
CA GLU A 235 -0.42 -0.47 14.86
C GLU A 235 -1.89 -0.24 15.20
N VAL A 236 -2.76 -1.20 14.89
CA VAL A 236 -4.17 -1.21 15.26
C VAL A 236 -4.43 -2.36 16.22
N SER A 237 -5.09 -2.08 17.33
CA SER A 237 -5.45 -3.05 18.36
C SER A 237 -6.76 -2.65 19.01
N GLU A 238 -7.25 -3.41 19.97
CA GLU A 238 -8.41 -3.04 20.81
C GLU A 238 -8.21 -1.70 21.55
N LYS A 239 -6.95 -1.25 21.74
CA LYS A 239 -6.63 0.03 22.36
C LYS A 239 -6.70 1.21 21.38
N GLY A 240 -6.99 0.96 20.12
CA GLY A 240 -7.05 1.96 19.05
C GLY A 240 -5.87 1.89 18.07
N MET A 241 -5.61 3.00 17.40
CA MET A 241 -4.58 3.17 16.38
C MET A 241 -3.37 3.93 16.95
N THR A 242 -2.15 3.44 16.73
CA THR A 242 -0.91 4.07 17.18
C THR A 242 0.12 4.05 16.06
N ALA A 243 0.58 5.22 15.61
CA ALA A 243 1.71 5.33 14.71
C ALA A 243 3.02 5.02 15.45
N ARG A 244 3.86 4.21 14.82
CA ARG A 244 5.18 3.78 15.30
C ARG A 244 6.25 4.13 14.27
N ALA A 245 7.46 4.40 14.74
CA ALA A 245 8.59 4.71 13.86
C ALA A 245 9.93 4.34 14.53
#